data_bc32721805aef0fbcb64ebbece34faab
#
_entry.id   bc32721805aef0fbcb64ebbece34faab
#
_cell.length_a   1.000
_cell.length_b   1.000
_cell.length_c   1.000
_cell.angle_alpha   90.00
_cell.angle_beta   90.00
_cell.angle_gamma   90.00
#
_symmetry.space_group_name_H-M   'P 1'
#
loop_
_entity.id
_entity.type
_entity.pdbx_description
1 polymer ?
#
loop_
_entity_poly.entity_id
_entity_poly.type
_entity_poly.pdbx_seq_one_letter_code
_entity_poly.pdbx_strand_id
1 'polypeptide(L)'
;MKPMMKKLATAALGLTLVFPTMASAHTVTVKSSSSDLRVTLEGLLGEHAAMAVVTMQKGIDGAPDFQDAAAALMANGDDLSQAVASVYGEDAGKAFSELWKRHIGFFVDYVTATAKKDEDGRKAALDKLEEYGPDFGAFLAGANPNIKAEDVAKGLTAHVSQLISAFDNYVNKDYTQAYQSEREAYMHMVHFGQVLADAIVKQFPDKFNADGSSAAAADLRSALDRLLSEHAELAVLTMQKGINDAPDFEAVSNALLANSDDLTKAVASIYGEEAGDAFKELWNAHIGFFVDYVKATAAKDELKRKEVLEKLGSYGTDFGAFLEGANPEQFKTTDIETALKPHVAQLISAFDNYVNMDYAKAYSSEREAYAHMMHTGDYLAGGIVAQFQDKFHDSATMDAPKKIWLKIGSSEFKVNDQVTLMDTAPFMWENNTYVPLRFLAEGIGAEVTWDQATQTAWVKSGTDTLTFWVDNDYMEVNGMRKEIGASVVLRDGRTQVPLRFITELLGWNVAWNEADWSITLTKAMNDNHQH
;
A
#
# COMPACT_ATOMS: atom_id res chain seq x y z
N MET A 1 19.48 32.36 36.22
CA MET A 1 18.27 32.34 35.38
C MET A 1 18.39 31.08 34.50
N LYS A 2 17.56 30.08 34.76
CA LYS A 2 17.52 28.83 33.98
C LYS A 2 16.57 29.01 32.81
N PRO A 3 16.86 28.53 31.60
CA PRO A 3 15.87 28.49 30.53
C PRO A 3 14.95 27.27 30.73
N MET A 4 13.65 27.54 30.70
CA MET A 4 12.59 26.51 30.72
C MET A 4 12.54 25.77 29.38
N MET A 5 12.81 24.48 29.42
CA MET A 5 12.44 23.58 28.34
C MET A 5 10.90 23.47 28.28
N LYS A 6 10.31 23.87 27.16
CA LYS A 6 8.90 23.59 26.86
C LYS A 6 8.78 22.14 26.41
N LYS A 7 8.16 21.31 27.23
CA LYS A 7 7.68 19.98 26.84
C LYS A 7 6.47 20.16 25.92
N LEU A 8 6.56 19.71 24.68
CA LEU A 8 5.38 19.47 23.86
C LEU A 8 4.66 18.25 24.44
N ALA A 9 3.51 18.48 25.02
CA ALA A 9 2.60 17.45 25.43
C ALA A 9 1.67 17.14 24.26
N THR A 10 1.77 15.95 23.70
CA THR A 10 0.77 15.36 22.80
C THR A 10 -0.51 15.17 23.59
N ALA A 11 -1.51 15.98 23.36
CA ALA A 11 -2.84 15.83 23.97
C ALA A 11 -3.64 14.85 23.13
N ALA A 12 -3.74 13.59 23.60
CA ALA A 12 -4.78 12.68 23.15
C ALA A 12 -6.12 13.19 23.69
N LEU A 13 -6.96 13.78 22.83
CA LEU A 13 -8.33 14.12 23.17
C LEU A 13 -9.19 12.85 23.06
N GLY A 14 -9.38 12.18 24.19
CA GLY A 14 -10.44 11.17 24.33
C GLY A 14 -11.81 11.86 24.49
N LEU A 15 -12.64 11.82 23.47
CA LEU A 15 -14.05 12.16 23.58
C LEU A 15 -14.82 10.86 23.87
N THR A 16 -15.15 10.62 25.14
CA THR A 16 -16.08 9.56 25.56
C THR A 16 -17.51 10.06 25.38
N LEU A 17 -18.17 9.62 24.31
CA LEU A 17 -19.63 9.71 24.19
C LEU A 17 -20.23 8.47 24.83
N VAL A 18 -20.96 8.67 25.91
CA VAL A 18 -21.73 7.64 26.60
C VAL A 18 -23.09 7.50 25.91
N PHE A 19 -23.31 6.38 25.23
CA PHE A 19 -24.62 5.99 24.73
C PHE A 19 -25.25 4.89 25.62
N PRO A 20 -26.58 4.87 25.80
CA PRO A 20 -27.26 3.88 26.64
C PRO A 20 -27.19 2.49 25.98
N THR A 21 -26.90 1.50 26.81
CA THR A 21 -26.79 0.08 26.43
C THR A 21 -28.14 -0.49 26.00
N MET A 22 -28.30 -0.66 24.67
CA MET A 22 -29.19 -1.68 24.12
C MET A 22 -28.33 -2.92 23.82
N ALA A 23 -28.92 -4.13 23.91
CA ALA A 23 -28.23 -5.39 23.70
C ALA A 23 -27.45 -5.35 22.39
N SER A 24 -26.12 -5.33 22.51
CA SER A 24 -25.19 -4.97 21.46
C SER A 24 -24.95 -6.17 20.53
N ALA A 25 -25.46 -6.09 19.33
CA ALA A 25 -24.68 -6.62 18.20
C ALA A 25 -23.34 -5.88 18.25
N HIS A 26 -22.21 -6.59 18.31
CA HIS A 26 -20.90 -5.96 18.37
C HIS A 26 -20.71 -5.09 17.11
N THR A 27 -20.71 -3.77 17.27
CA THR A 27 -20.49 -2.83 16.17
C THR A 27 -19.03 -2.90 15.78
N VAL A 28 -18.75 -3.28 14.53
CA VAL A 28 -17.39 -3.30 13.98
C VAL A 28 -16.88 -1.87 13.83
N THR A 29 -15.64 -1.65 14.26
CA THR A 29 -14.92 -0.39 14.07
C THR A 29 -13.63 -0.62 13.30
N VAL A 30 -13.03 0.44 12.78
CA VAL A 30 -11.70 0.36 12.14
C VAL A 30 -10.54 0.42 13.14
N LYS A 31 -10.83 0.77 14.41
CA LYS A 31 -9.82 1.01 15.43
C LYS A 31 -9.75 -0.12 16.43
N SER A 32 -8.57 -0.63 16.61
CA SER A 32 -8.15 -1.55 17.65
C SER A 32 -6.65 -1.33 17.90
N SER A 33 -6.11 -1.84 19.00
CA SER A 33 -4.67 -1.71 19.25
C SER A 33 -3.79 -2.40 18.19
N SER A 34 -4.29 -3.48 17.58
CA SER A 34 -3.59 -4.14 16.46
C SER A 34 -3.67 -3.35 15.16
N SER A 35 -4.85 -2.80 14.81
CA SER A 35 -4.98 -1.97 13.60
C SER A 35 -4.23 -0.64 13.73
N ASP A 36 -4.18 -0.04 14.92
CA ASP A 36 -3.40 1.18 15.17
C ASP A 36 -1.88 0.93 15.02
N LEU A 37 -1.38 -0.21 15.55
CA LEU A 37 0.00 -0.62 15.33
C LEU A 37 0.31 -0.81 13.84
N ARG A 38 -0.58 -1.50 13.11
CA ARG A 38 -0.41 -1.77 11.69
C ARG A 38 -0.29 -0.47 10.90
N VAL A 39 -1.26 0.42 10.97
CA VAL A 39 -1.22 1.67 10.17
C VAL A 39 -0.08 2.59 10.59
N THR A 40 0.36 2.54 11.86
CA THR A 40 1.54 3.29 12.31
C THR A 40 2.81 2.80 11.61
N LEU A 41 3.02 1.48 11.55
CA LEU A 41 4.21 0.91 10.90
C LEU A 41 4.14 1.07 9.37
N GLU A 42 2.98 0.83 8.77
CA GLU A 42 2.73 1.03 7.34
C GLU A 42 3.02 2.48 6.94
N GLY A 43 2.50 3.45 7.68
CA GLY A 43 2.68 4.87 7.41
C GLY A 43 4.14 5.31 7.53
N LEU A 44 4.82 4.97 8.61
CA LEU A 44 6.22 5.32 8.81
C LEU A 44 7.15 4.69 7.77
N LEU A 45 6.91 3.44 7.39
CA LEU A 45 7.73 2.73 6.41
C LEU A 45 7.42 3.19 4.97
N GLY A 46 6.17 3.53 4.65
CA GLY A 46 5.80 4.16 3.39
C GLY A 46 6.44 5.53 3.24
N GLU A 47 6.32 6.41 4.26
CA GLU A 47 6.98 7.72 4.30
C GLU A 47 8.50 7.59 4.11
N HIS A 48 9.12 6.59 4.76
CA HIS A 48 10.54 6.31 4.58
C HIS A 48 10.91 6.07 3.12
N ALA A 49 10.18 5.21 2.41
CA ALA A 49 10.48 4.87 1.02
C ALA A 49 10.34 6.09 0.09
N ALA A 50 9.26 6.85 0.22
CA ALA A 50 9.02 8.07 -0.56
C ALA A 50 10.13 9.11 -0.32
N MET A 51 10.41 9.44 0.95
CA MET A 51 11.44 10.40 1.30
C MET A 51 12.85 9.95 0.90
N ALA A 52 13.13 8.63 0.90
CA ALA A 52 14.42 8.11 0.46
C ALA A 52 14.64 8.39 -1.03
N VAL A 53 13.64 8.12 -1.89
CA VAL A 53 13.73 8.42 -3.33
C VAL A 53 13.90 9.91 -3.58
N VAL A 54 13.08 10.75 -2.95
CA VAL A 54 13.19 12.22 -3.06
C VAL A 54 14.59 12.68 -2.65
N THR A 55 15.11 12.20 -1.51
CA THR A 55 16.45 12.56 -1.03
C THR A 55 17.53 12.15 -2.03
N MET A 56 17.44 10.95 -2.63
CA MET A 56 18.39 10.48 -3.65
C MET A 56 18.33 11.35 -4.91
N GLN A 57 17.15 11.74 -5.38
CA GLN A 57 16.97 12.66 -6.51
C GLN A 57 17.60 14.02 -6.21
N LYS A 58 17.30 14.61 -5.04
CA LYS A 58 17.90 15.89 -4.61
C LYS A 58 19.42 15.80 -4.52
N GLY A 59 19.95 14.68 -4.07
CA GLY A 59 21.40 14.44 -3.96
C GLY A 59 22.11 14.42 -5.32
N ILE A 60 21.55 13.70 -6.31
CA ILE A 60 22.17 13.62 -7.65
C ILE A 60 22.05 14.95 -8.42
N ASP A 61 20.96 15.69 -8.20
CA ASP A 61 20.73 17.00 -8.81
C ASP A 61 21.59 18.10 -8.18
N GLY A 62 22.24 17.84 -7.03
CA GLY A 62 22.93 18.86 -6.23
C GLY A 62 21.98 19.95 -5.76
N ALA A 63 20.74 19.59 -5.48
CA ALA A 63 19.67 20.52 -5.13
C ALA A 63 19.95 21.25 -3.80
N PRO A 64 19.58 22.54 -3.69
CA PRO A 64 19.89 23.33 -2.49
C PRO A 64 19.19 22.84 -1.23
N ASP A 65 18.10 22.09 -1.36
CA ASP A 65 17.28 21.53 -0.30
C ASP A 65 17.66 20.06 0.07
N PHE A 66 18.73 19.53 -0.52
CA PHE A 66 19.18 18.15 -0.25
C PHE A 66 19.39 17.86 1.24
N GLN A 67 20.02 18.78 1.96
CA GLN A 67 20.31 18.58 3.40
C GLN A 67 19.03 18.56 4.25
N ASP A 68 18.03 19.36 3.88
CA ASP A 68 16.75 19.42 4.59
C ASP A 68 15.89 18.20 4.27
N ALA A 69 15.91 17.71 3.02
CA ALA A 69 15.29 16.43 2.63
C ALA A 69 15.91 15.25 3.42
N ALA A 70 17.25 15.20 3.48
CA ALA A 70 17.96 14.20 4.26
C ALA A 70 17.65 14.29 5.76
N ALA A 71 17.52 15.50 6.31
CA ALA A 71 17.13 15.70 7.70
C ALA A 71 15.71 15.20 7.99
N ALA A 72 14.77 15.41 7.07
CA ALA A 72 13.41 14.90 7.18
C ALA A 72 13.36 13.36 7.12
N LEU A 73 14.13 12.74 6.21
CA LEU A 73 14.29 11.28 6.15
C LEU A 73 14.88 10.72 7.45
N MET A 74 15.84 11.41 8.04
CA MET A 74 16.42 11.02 9.35
C MET A 74 15.42 11.16 10.48
N ALA A 75 14.57 12.20 10.47
CA ALA A 75 13.51 12.40 11.45
C ALA A 75 12.47 11.27 11.38
N ASN A 76 12.09 10.81 10.16
CA ASN A 76 11.26 9.61 10.00
C ASN A 76 11.95 8.37 10.61
N GLY A 77 13.27 8.20 10.42
CA GLY A 77 14.04 7.12 11.06
C GLY A 77 14.04 7.20 12.60
N ASP A 78 14.02 8.40 13.17
CA ASP A 78 13.89 8.58 14.61
C ASP A 78 12.47 8.22 15.10
N ASP A 79 11.41 8.52 14.34
CA ASP A 79 10.04 8.10 14.65
C ASP A 79 9.88 6.57 14.58
N LEU A 80 10.47 5.91 13.58
CA LEU A 80 10.55 4.44 13.52
C LEU A 80 11.27 3.85 14.74
N SER A 81 12.36 4.49 15.16
CA SER A 81 13.12 4.06 16.36
C SER A 81 12.28 4.19 17.63
N GLN A 82 11.46 5.25 17.74
CA GLN A 82 10.51 5.42 18.84
C GLN A 82 9.39 4.38 18.80
N ALA A 83 8.89 4.04 17.60
CA ALA A 83 7.91 2.96 17.46
C ALA A 83 8.46 1.62 17.93
N VAL A 84 9.71 1.27 17.56
CA VAL A 84 10.39 0.08 18.07
C VAL A 84 10.58 0.14 19.59
N ALA A 85 11.03 1.29 20.13
CA ALA A 85 11.19 1.49 21.56
C ALA A 85 9.89 1.31 22.34
N SER A 86 8.76 1.73 21.79
CA SER A 86 7.45 1.60 22.44
C SER A 86 6.99 0.14 22.60
N VAL A 87 7.49 -0.75 21.76
CA VAL A 87 7.17 -2.19 21.77
C VAL A 87 8.21 -3.00 22.55
N TYR A 88 9.50 -2.77 22.27
CA TYR A 88 10.61 -3.60 22.71
C TYR A 88 11.55 -2.92 23.73
N GLY A 89 11.30 -1.65 24.07
CA GLY A 89 12.09 -0.87 25.02
C GLY A 89 13.19 -0.03 24.37
N GLU A 90 13.72 0.93 25.15
CA GLU A 90 14.66 1.96 24.70
C GLU A 90 15.95 1.40 24.06
N ASP A 91 16.48 0.30 24.59
CA ASP A 91 17.72 -0.30 24.06
C ASP A 91 17.49 -0.91 22.67
N ALA A 92 16.34 -1.52 22.43
CA ALA A 92 15.95 -2.01 21.10
C ALA A 92 15.75 -0.86 20.11
N GLY A 93 15.10 0.23 20.53
CA GLY A 93 14.95 1.43 19.71
C GLY A 93 16.29 2.04 19.30
N LYS A 94 17.26 2.12 20.21
CA LYS A 94 18.63 2.60 19.92
C LYS A 94 19.35 1.70 18.93
N ALA A 95 19.33 0.38 19.17
CA ALA A 95 19.95 -0.58 18.27
C ALA A 95 19.33 -0.54 16.87
N PHE A 96 18.00 -0.39 16.77
CA PHE A 96 17.30 -0.16 15.50
C PHE A 96 17.80 1.13 14.83
N SER A 97 17.86 2.25 15.56
CA SER A 97 18.31 3.54 15.02
C SER A 97 19.72 3.46 14.42
N GLU A 98 20.65 2.77 15.08
CA GLU A 98 22.02 2.58 14.57
C GLU A 98 22.04 1.80 13.26
N LEU A 99 21.30 0.68 13.21
CA LEU A 99 21.15 -0.13 12.00
C LEU A 99 20.48 0.68 10.88
N TRP A 100 19.38 1.38 11.19
CA TRP A 100 18.59 2.13 10.23
C TRP A 100 19.40 3.28 9.59
N LYS A 101 20.12 4.03 10.39
CA LYS A 101 21.00 5.12 9.91
C LYS A 101 22.15 4.60 9.04
N ARG A 102 22.64 3.39 9.32
CA ARG A 102 23.71 2.78 8.54
C ARG A 102 23.28 2.49 7.10
N HIS A 103 22.08 1.94 6.87
CA HIS A 103 21.64 1.66 5.51
C HIS A 103 21.32 2.93 4.71
N ILE A 104 20.75 3.97 5.35
CA ILE A 104 20.59 5.28 4.72
C ILE A 104 21.95 5.81 4.24
N GLY A 105 23.00 5.65 5.06
CA GLY A 105 24.36 6.02 4.69
C GLY A 105 24.89 5.29 3.44
N PHE A 106 24.52 4.02 3.25
CA PHE A 106 24.92 3.27 2.06
C PHE A 106 24.23 3.78 0.77
N PHE A 107 22.98 4.22 0.86
CA PHE A 107 22.32 4.90 -0.26
C PHE A 107 22.98 6.26 -0.57
N VAL A 108 23.41 7.01 0.45
CA VAL A 108 24.18 8.27 0.24
C VAL A 108 25.52 7.96 -0.45
N ASP A 109 26.22 6.88 -0.07
CA ASP A 109 27.43 6.42 -0.76
C ASP A 109 27.12 6.12 -2.23
N TYR A 110 26.01 5.42 -2.53
CA TYR A 110 25.60 5.08 -3.89
C TYR A 110 25.32 6.33 -4.75
N VAL A 111 24.55 7.28 -4.23
CA VAL A 111 24.26 8.54 -4.91
C VAL A 111 25.55 9.32 -5.18
N THR A 112 26.45 9.39 -4.18
CA THR A 112 27.72 10.10 -4.27
C THR A 112 28.63 9.47 -5.33
N ALA A 113 28.73 8.15 -5.38
CA ALA A 113 29.50 7.42 -6.37
C ALA A 113 28.92 7.63 -7.78
N THR A 114 27.58 7.59 -7.92
CA THR A 114 26.90 7.86 -9.20
C THR A 114 27.19 9.26 -9.71
N ALA A 115 27.12 10.28 -8.84
CA ALA A 115 27.44 11.67 -9.19
C ALA A 115 28.89 11.84 -9.70
N LYS A 116 29.81 11.05 -9.14
CA LYS A 116 31.24 11.02 -9.54
C LYS A 116 31.53 10.10 -10.72
N LYS A 117 30.56 9.33 -11.21
CA LYS A 117 30.72 8.27 -12.21
C LYS A 117 31.74 7.21 -11.76
N ASP A 118 31.76 6.92 -10.47
CA ASP A 118 32.62 5.94 -9.80
C ASP A 118 31.90 4.59 -9.71
N GLU A 119 32.10 3.73 -10.72
CA GLU A 119 31.44 2.42 -10.78
C GLU A 119 31.92 1.47 -9.66
N ASP A 120 33.19 1.57 -9.24
CA ASP A 120 33.70 0.77 -8.13
C ASP A 120 33.04 1.22 -6.82
N GLY A 121 32.88 2.51 -6.62
CA GLY A 121 32.15 3.09 -5.50
C GLY A 121 30.66 2.69 -5.46
N ARG A 122 29.99 2.71 -6.62
CA ARG A 122 28.60 2.24 -6.74
C ARG A 122 28.49 0.78 -6.35
N LYS A 123 29.38 -0.06 -6.90
CA LYS A 123 29.40 -1.50 -6.56
C LYS A 123 29.66 -1.72 -5.06
N ALA A 124 30.61 -1.01 -4.47
CA ALA A 124 30.90 -1.13 -3.04
C ALA A 124 29.71 -0.71 -2.15
N ALA A 125 28.92 0.27 -2.57
CA ALA A 125 27.70 0.67 -1.85
C ALA A 125 26.61 -0.41 -1.97
N LEU A 126 26.43 -1.01 -3.15
CA LEU A 126 25.48 -2.13 -3.34
C LEU A 126 25.89 -3.37 -2.54
N ASP A 127 27.18 -3.73 -2.52
CA ASP A 127 27.68 -4.86 -1.73
C ASP A 127 27.35 -4.66 -0.22
N LYS A 128 27.49 -3.42 0.31
CA LYS A 128 27.11 -3.09 1.70
C LYS A 128 25.60 -3.18 1.94
N LEU A 129 24.78 -2.75 0.97
CA LEU A 129 23.31 -2.85 1.05
C LEU A 129 22.86 -4.32 1.02
N GLU A 130 23.53 -5.17 0.24
CA GLU A 130 23.26 -6.61 0.20
C GLU A 130 23.64 -7.28 1.55
N GLU A 131 24.79 -6.92 2.14
CA GLU A 131 25.20 -7.41 3.45
C GLU A 131 24.31 -6.94 4.60
N TYR A 132 23.67 -5.78 4.44
CA TYR A 132 22.79 -5.22 5.46
C TYR A 132 21.51 -6.06 5.68
N GLY A 133 20.95 -6.67 4.63
CA GLY A 133 19.73 -7.45 4.71
C GLY A 133 19.77 -8.57 5.75
N PRO A 134 20.77 -9.47 5.73
CA PRO A 134 20.99 -10.49 6.76
C PRO A 134 21.17 -9.92 8.19
N ASP A 135 21.92 -8.82 8.36
CA ASP A 135 22.13 -8.18 9.67
C ASP A 135 20.81 -7.69 10.26
N PHE A 136 20.00 -7.00 9.45
CA PHE A 136 18.69 -6.49 9.87
C PHE A 136 17.69 -7.61 10.12
N GLY A 137 17.72 -8.65 9.27
CA GLY A 137 16.92 -9.85 9.46
C GLY A 137 17.24 -10.57 10.77
N ALA A 138 18.51 -10.71 11.09
CA ALA A 138 18.97 -11.30 12.36
C ALA A 138 18.55 -10.44 13.58
N PHE A 139 18.62 -9.12 13.46
CA PHE A 139 18.16 -8.19 14.50
C PHE A 139 16.66 -8.37 14.79
N LEU A 140 15.81 -8.36 13.76
CA LEU A 140 14.37 -8.52 13.93
C LEU A 140 13.98 -9.91 14.43
N ALA A 141 14.58 -10.97 13.89
CA ALA A 141 14.33 -12.35 14.34
C ALA A 141 14.80 -12.58 15.77
N GLY A 142 15.86 -11.89 16.19
CA GLY A 142 16.32 -11.91 17.59
C GLY A 142 15.35 -11.28 18.57
N ALA A 143 14.59 -10.26 18.13
CA ALA A 143 13.58 -9.57 18.93
C ALA A 143 12.22 -10.26 18.90
N ASN A 144 11.86 -10.91 17.78
CA ASN A 144 10.54 -11.50 17.57
C ASN A 144 10.65 -12.92 16.96
N PRO A 145 10.28 -13.98 17.71
CA PRO A 145 10.38 -15.38 17.25
C PRO A 145 9.41 -15.72 16.10
N ASN A 146 8.44 -14.84 15.78
CA ASN A 146 7.53 -15.02 14.65
C ASN A 146 8.11 -14.47 13.33
N ILE A 147 9.27 -13.81 13.38
CA ILE A 147 9.97 -13.26 12.21
C ILE A 147 11.10 -14.22 11.82
N LYS A 148 11.18 -14.53 10.54
CA LYS A 148 12.31 -15.28 9.98
C LYS A 148 13.32 -14.31 9.36
N ALA A 149 14.57 -14.40 9.79
CA ALA A 149 15.63 -13.52 9.30
C ALA A 149 15.78 -13.56 7.77
N GLU A 150 15.63 -14.74 7.17
CA GLU A 150 15.73 -14.93 5.73
C GLU A 150 14.60 -14.20 4.95
N ASP A 151 13.36 -14.22 5.46
CA ASP A 151 12.24 -13.55 4.82
C ASP A 151 12.41 -12.02 4.87
N VAL A 152 12.91 -11.49 6.00
CA VAL A 152 13.28 -10.07 6.12
C VAL A 152 14.40 -9.70 5.16
N ALA A 153 15.46 -10.52 5.08
CA ALA A 153 16.56 -10.26 4.16
C ALA A 153 16.10 -10.20 2.69
N LYS A 154 15.22 -11.12 2.28
CA LYS A 154 14.60 -11.10 0.93
C LYS A 154 13.77 -9.83 0.70
N GLY A 155 12.93 -9.45 1.66
CA GLY A 155 12.13 -8.22 1.58
C GLY A 155 13.01 -6.98 1.44
N LEU A 156 14.10 -6.89 2.20
CA LEU A 156 15.04 -5.78 2.09
C LEU A 156 15.82 -5.79 0.76
N THR A 157 16.16 -6.95 0.22
CA THR A 157 16.76 -7.03 -1.13
C THR A 157 15.81 -6.45 -2.19
N ALA A 158 14.52 -6.77 -2.10
CA ALA A 158 13.50 -6.19 -2.99
C ALA A 158 13.38 -4.67 -2.79
N HIS A 159 13.31 -4.20 -1.55
CA HIS A 159 13.30 -2.77 -1.23
C HIS A 159 14.50 -2.02 -1.82
N VAL A 160 15.71 -2.52 -1.60
CA VAL A 160 16.93 -1.94 -2.16
C VAL A 160 16.86 -1.89 -3.69
N SER A 161 16.44 -3.00 -4.32
CA SER A 161 16.31 -3.07 -5.78
C SER A 161 15.35 -2.03 -6.34
N GLN A 162 14.20 -1.83 -5.68
CA GLN A 162 13.19 -0.84 -6.10
C GLN A 162 13.68 0.60 -5.93
N LEU A 163 14.33 0.94 -4.80
CA LEU A 163 14.92 2.27 -4.61
C LEU A 163 16.03 2.56 -5.62
N ILE A 164 16.91 1.59 -5.89
CA ILE A 164 17.96 1.72 -6.92
C ILE A 164 17.34 1.86 -8.30
N SER A 165 16.27 1.09 -8.61
CA SER A 165 15.54 1.22 -9.87
C SER A 165 14.93 2.60 -10.04
N ALA A 166 14.25 3.13 -9.01
CA ALA A 166 13.69 4.48 -9.03
C ALA A 166 14.79 5.53 -9.28
N PHE A 167 15.90 5.42 -8.57
CA PHE A 167 17.01 6.35 -8.71
C PHE A 167 17.75 6.24 -10.05
N ASP A 168 18.11 5.03 -10.51
CA ASP A 168 18.84 4.85 -11.75
C ASP A 168 17.99 5.24 -12.97
N ASN A 169 16.69 4.96 -12.97
CA ASN A 169 15.77 5.43 -14.00
C ASN A 169 15.68 6.97 -14.00
N TYR A 170 15.67 7.61 -12.82
CA TYR A 170 15.73 9.05 -12.72
C TYR A 170 17.02 9.63 -13.32
N VAL A 171 18.20 9.08 -12.98
CA VAL A 171 19.49 9.47 -13.52
C VAL A 171 19.55 9.30 -15.04
N ASN A 172 18.93 8.23 -15.57
CA ASN A 172 18.84 7.94 -16.99
C ASN A 172 17.74 8.74 -17.71
N LYS A 173 16.98 9.57 -16.99
CA LYS A 173 15.86 10.39 -17.48
C LYS A 173 14.67 9.57 -18.00
N ASP A 174 14.55 8.32 -17.58
CA ASP A 174 13.33 7.55 -17.71
C ASP A 174 12.41 7.84 -16.52
N TYR A 175 11.89 9.06 -16.52
CA TYR A 175 11.14 9.58 -15.38
C TYR A 175 9.83 8.81 -15.12
N THR A 176 9.19 8.31 -16.17
CA THR A 176 7.99 7.49 -16.03
C THR A 176 8.28 6.23 -15.22
N GLN A 177 9.36 5.50 -15.60
CA GLN A 177 9.75 4.30 -14.88
C GLN A 177 10.31 4.63 -13.48
N ALA A 178 10.94 5.79 -13.30
CA ALA A 178 11.42 6.23 -11.99
C ALA A 178 10.27 6.37 -10.99
N TYR A 179 9.21 7.09 -11.34
CA TYR A 179 8.04 7.28 -10.47
C TYR A 179 7.18 6.03 -10.32
N GLN A 180 7.15 5.15 -11.32
CA GLN A 180 6.53 3.84 -11.15
C GLN A 180 7.29 3.02 -10.11
N SER A 181 8.62 2.94 -10.20
CA SER A 181 9.46 2.21 -9.23
C SER A 181 9.40 2.83 -7.82
N GLU A 182 9.22 4.15 -7.71
CA GLU A 182 8.99 4.84 -6.43
C GLU A 182 7.68 4.37 -5.78
N ARG A 183 6.57 4.36 -6.51
CA ARG A 183 5.28 3.87 -6.02
C ARG A 183 5.34 2.38 -5.64
N GLU A 184 6.07 1.56 -6.39
CA GLU A 184 6.32 0.16 -6.06
C GLU A 184 7.13 0.02 -4.76
N ALA A 185 8.16 0.84 -4.56
CA ALA A 185 8.96 0.86 -3.33
C ALA A 185 8.11 1.31 -2.12
N TYR A 186 7.27 2.33 -2.29
CA TYR A 186 6.31 2.78 -1.30
C TYR A 186 5.39 1.64 -0.86
N MET A 187 4.73 0.99 -1.82
CA MET A 187 3.83 -0.14 -1.58
C MET A 187 4.51 -1.31 -0.89
N HIS A 188 5.74 -1.62 -1.32
CA HIS A 188 6.52 -2.69 -0.71
C HIS A 188 6.77 -2.43 0.78
N MET A 189 7.14 -1.19 1.13
CA MET A 189 7.43 -0.84 2.52
C MET A 189 6.16 -0.74 3.38
N VAL A 190 5.04 -0.34 2.82
CA VAL A 190 3.72 -0.45 3.49
C VAL A 190 3.41 -1.91 3.81
N HIS A 191 3.56 -2.82 2.83
CA HIS A 191 3.35 -4.25 3.08
C HIS A 191 4.33 -4.82 4.10
N PHE A 192 5.59 -4.38 4.09
CA PHE A 192 6.56 -4.77 5.11
C PHE A 192 6.12 -4.32 6.51
N GLY A 193 5.51 -3.14 6.63
CA GLY A 193 4.90 -2.64 7.87
C GLY A 193 3.79 -3.56 8.39
N GLN A 194 2.91 -4.03 7.50
CA GLN A 194 1.88 -5.01 7.83
C GLN A 194 2.50 -6.31 8.38
N VAL A 195 3.50 -6.88 7.68
CA VAL A 195 4.16 -8.13 8.12
C VAL A 195 4.78 -7.97 9.51
N LEU A 196 5.42 -6.83 9.78
CA LEU A 196 5.97 -6.53 11.11
C LEU A 196 4.87 -6.40 12.17
N ALA A 197 3.79 -5.69 11.87
CA ALA A 197 2.65 -5.54 12.78
C ALA A 197 2.05 -6.90 13.15
N ASP A 198 1.80 -7.76 12.17
CA ASP A 198 1.26 -9.10 12.38
C ASP A 198 2.15 -9.96 13.28
N ALA A 199 3.48 -9.90 13.06
CA ALA A 199 4.45 -10.60 13.89
C ALA A 199 4.46 -10.08 15.34
N ILE A 200 4.33 -8.75 15.52
CA ILE A 200 4.27 -8.10 16.85
C ILE A 200 2.97 -8.46 17.57
N VAL A 201 1.82 -8.39 16.89
CA VAL A 201 0.52 -8.80 17.43
C VAL A 201 0.57 -10.25 17.92
N LYS A 202 1.14 -11.13 17.10
CA LYS A 202 1.31 -12.55 17.47
C LYS A 202 2.22 -12.77 18.67
N GLN A 203 3.23 -11.92 18.88
CA GLN A 203 4.12 -11.99 20.03
C GLN A 203 3.49 -11.40 21.29
N PHE A 204 2.69 -10.37 21.17
CA PHE A 204 2.09 -9.61 22.27
C PHE A 204 0.56 -9.50 22.16
N PRO A 205 -0.19 -10.63 22.12
CA PRO A 205 -1.63 -10.61 21.87
C PRO A 205 -2.42 -9.89 22.98
N ASP A 206 -1.91 -9.85 24.22
CA ASP A 206 -2.55 -9.13 25.33
C ASP A 206 -2.38 -7.60 25.20
N LYS A 207 -1.34 -7.15 24.52
CA LYS A 207 -1.06 -5.71 24.29
C LYS A 207 -1.71 -5.20 23.02
N PHE A 208 -1.71 -6.02 21.98
CA PHE A 208 -2.23 -5.69 20.66
C PHE A 208 -3.31 -6.70 20.27
N ASN A 209 -4.55 -6.33 20.43
CA ASN A 209 -5.70 -7.16 20.08
C ASN A 209 -6.57 -6.49 19.00
N ALA A 210 -7.46 -7.27 18.41
CA ALA A 210 -8.38 -6.80 17.37
C ALA A 210 -9.75 -6.41 17.93
N ASP A 211 -9.88 -6.22 19.25
CA ASP A 211 -11.16 -5.97 19.90
C ASP A 211 -11.91 -4.81 19.24
N GLY A 212 -13.10 -5.10 18.76
CA GLY A 212 -13.97 -4.14 18.07
C GLY A 212 -13.64 -3.88 16.61
N SER A 213 -12.57 -4.45 16.05
CA SER A 213 -12.22 -4.35 14.62
C SER A 213 -12.24 -5.73 13.96
N SER A 214 -12.56 -5.75 12.66
CA SER A 214 -12.40 -6.94 11.82
C SER A 214 -11.19 -6.80 10.91
N ALA A 215 -10.73 -7.91 10.32
CA ALA A 215 -9.67 -7.87 9.31
C ALA A 215 -10.07 -6.98 8.14
N ALA A 216 -11.29 -7.13 7.60
CA ALA A 216 -11.79 -6.33 6.48
C ALA A 216 -11.87 -4.82 6.82
N ALA A 217 -12.25 -4.47 8.05
CA ALA A 217 -12.29 -3.08 8.50
C ALA A 217 -10.87 -2.49 8.64
N ALA A 218 -9.92 -3.27 9.17
CA ALA A 218 -8.52 -2.88 9.28
C ALA A 218 -7.87 -2.69 7.90
N ASP A 219 -8.22 -3.54 6.91
CA ASP A 219 -7.71 -3.43 5.55
C ASP A 219 -8.25 -2.22 4.81
N LEU A 220 -9.54 -1.92 4.94
CA LEU A 220 -10.11 -0.69 4.38
C LEU A 220 -9.39 0.55 4.94
N ARG A 221 -9.18 0.57 6.26
CA ARG A 221 -8.43 1.64 6.92
C ARG A 221 -7.04 1.79 6.34
N SER A 222 -6.26 0.71 6.34
CA SER A 222 -4.90 0.67 5.78
C SER A 222 -4.86 1.15 4.33
N ALA A 223 -5.80 0.69 3.48
CA ALA A 223 -5.85 1.08 2.08
C ALA A 223 -6.12 2.58 1.89
N LEU A 224 -7.06 3.16 2.65
CA LEU A 224 -7.37 4.59 2.56
C LEU A 224 -6.24 5.45 3.15
N ASP A 225 -5.69 5.07 4.31
CA ASP A 225 -4.56 5.77 4.94
C ASP A 225 -3.37 5.85 3.99
N ARG A 226 -3.02 4.74 3.38
CA ARG A 226 -1.93 4.64 2.41
C ARG A 226 -2.15 5.49 1.16
N LEU A 227 -3.33 5.35 0.51
CA LEU A 227 -3.61 6.07 -0.74
C LEU A 227 -3.67 7.59 -0.53
N LEU A 228 -4.23 8.02 0.60
CA LEU A 228 -4.35 9.44 0.92
C LEU A 228 -3.01 10.05 1.35
N SER A 229 -2.17 9.30 2.04
CA SER A 229 -0.82 9.75 2.40
C SER A 229 0.09 9.83 1.18
N GLU A 230 0.06 8.83 0.28
CA GLU A 230 0.75 8.86 -1.01
C GLU A 230 0.30 10.05 -1.86
N HIS A 231 -1.02 10.36 -1.84
CA HIS A 231 -1.54 11.56 -2.52
C HIS A 231 -0.89 12.84 -2.03
N ALA A 232 -0.78 13.03 -0.72
CA ALA A 232 -0.21 14.25 -0.14
C ALA A 232 1.28 14.42 -0.52
N GLU A 233 2.04 13.36 -0.46
CA GLU A 233 3.45 13.33 -0.85
C GLU A 233 3.63 13.65 -2.34
N LEU A 234 2.95 12.92 -3.22
CA LEU A 234 3.02 13.16 -4.68
C LEU A 234 2.53 14.55 -5.07
N ALA A 235 1.54 15.12 -4.34
CA ALA A 235 1.06 16.47 -4.59
C ALA A 235 2.14 17.53 -4.28
N VAL A 236 2.80 17.43 -3.12
CA VAL A 236 3.91 18.34 -2.76
C VAL A 236 5.05 18.23 -3.76
N LEU A 237 5.46 17.00 -4.09
CA LEU A 237 6.53 16.76 -5.07
C LEU A 237 6.17 17.33 -6.44
N THR A 238 4.93 17.13 -6.91
CA THR A 238 4.43 17.71 -8.17
C THR A 238 4.51 19.25 -8.15
N MET A 239 4.12 19.89 -7.04
CA MET A 239 4.21 21.35 -6.90
C MET A 239 5.66 21.84 -6.92
N GLN A 240 6.58 21.15 -6.25
CA GLN A 240 8.02 21.47 -6.26
C GLN A 240 8.62 21.32 -7.66
N LYS A 241 8.31 20.23 -8.37
CA LYS A 241 8.78 20.02 -9.75
C LYS A 241 8.18 21.05 -10.71
N GLY A 242 6.92 21.43 -10.52
CA GLY A 242 6.24 22.42 -11.34
C GLY A 242 6.81 23.82 -11.20
N ILE A 243 7.12 24.30 -9.98
CA ILE A 243 7.70 25.63 -9.78
C ILE A 243 9.14 25.73 -10.31
N ASN A 244 9.87 24.62 -10.34
CA ASN A 244 11.23 24.55 -10.85
C ASN A 244 11.31 24.30 -12.36
N ASP A 245 10.17 24.19 -13.07
CA ASP A 245 10.11 23.81 -14.48
C ASP A 245 10.96 22.54 -14.76
N ALA A 246 10.85 21.58 -13.83
CA ALA A 246 11.67 20.37 -13.83
C ALA A 246 11.28 19.42 -14.98
N PRO A 247 12.28 18.75 -15.61
CA PRO A 247 12.02 17.91 -16.78
C PRO A 247 11.17 16.66 -16.49
N ASP A 248 11.03 16.30 -15.23
CA ASP A 248 10.23 15.17 -14.72
C ASP A 248 8.84 15.58 -14.21
N PHE A 249 8.44 16.85 -14.37
CA PHE A 249 7.14 17.36 -13.90
C PHE A 249 5.95 16.59 -14.46
N GLU A 250 5.98 16.23 -15.75
CA GLU A 250 4.91 15.46 -16.39
C GLU A 250 4.83 14.05 -15.78
N ALA A 251 5.96 13.40 -15.54
CA ALA A 251 6.01 12.05 -15.00
C ALA A 251 5.49 11.98 -13.55
N VAL A 252 5.89 12.91 -12.68
CA VAL A 252 5.35 12.95 -11.31
C VAL A 252 3.87 13.33 -11.28
N SER A 253 3.42 14.21 -12.18
CA SER A 253 2.00 14.53 -12.34
C SER A 253 1.18 13.30 -12.74
N ASN A 254 1.71 12.46 -13.63
CA ASN A 254 1.08 11.20 -14.01
C ASN A 254 1.06 10.19 -12.85
N ALA A 255 2.09 10.15 -12.00
CA ALA A 255 2.07 9.32 -10.78
C ALA A 255 0.98 9.78 -9.80
N LEU A 256 0.80 11.09 -9.61
CA LEU A 256 -0.29 11.65 -8.80
C LEU A 256 -1.67 11.32 -9.38
N LEU A 257 -1.83 11.36 -10.70
CA LEU A 257 -3.08 10.96 -11.37
C LEU A 257 -3.33 9.45 -11.28
N ALA A 258 -2.29 8.62 -11.33
CA ALA A 258 -2.41 7.18 -11.11
C ALA A 258 -2.86 6.86 -9.67
N ASN A 259 -2.37 7.59 -8.66
CA ASN A 259 -2.90 7.51 -7.30
C ASN A 259 -4.38 7.93 -7.24
N SER A 260 -4.78 8.99 -7.96
CA SER A 260 -6.19 9.38 -8.10
C SER A 260 -7.06 8.25 -8.69
N ASP A 261 -6.54 7.53 -9.70
CA ASP A 261 -7.23 6.37 -10.28
C ASP A 261 -7.38 5.22 -9.27
N ASP A 262 -6.40 4.99 -8.41
CA ASP A 262 -6.48 3.97 -7.37
C ASP A 262 -7.49 4.35 -6.28
N LEU A 263 -7.54 5.62 -5.87
CA LEU A 263 -8.60 6.14 -4.98
C LEU A 263 -9.99 6.01 -5.62
N THR A 264 -10.11 6.32 -6.92
CA THR A 264 -11.35 6.15 -7.68
C THR A 264 -11.84 4.70 -7.64
N LYS A 265 -10.95 3.72 -7.88
CA LYS A 265 -11.27 2.29 -7.79
C LYS A 265 -11.69 1.90 -6.37
N ALA A 266 -11.04 2.45 -5.34
CA ALA A 266 -11.43 2.20 -3.95
C ALA A 266 -12.85 2.70 -3.67
N VAL A 267 -13.22 3.90 -4.13
CA VAL A 267 -14.60 4.42 -4.01
C VAL A 267 -15.58 3.56 -4.81
N ALA A 268 -15.26 3.22 -6.06
CA ALA A 268 -16.11 2.41 -6.94
C ALA A 268 -16.37 1.01 -6.34
N SER A 269 -15.39 0.40 -5.69
CA SER A 269 -15.54 -0.92 -5.05
C SER A 269 -16.57 -0.95 -3.92
N ILE A 270 -16.84 0.20 -3.29
CA ILE A 270 -17.76 0.32 -2.15
C ILE A 270 -19.12 0.85 -2.59
N TYR A 271 -19.12 1.90 -3.41
CA TYR A 271 -20.29 2.69 -3.77
C TYR A 271 -20.74 2.52 -5.24
N GLY A 272 -19.99 1.77 -6.06
CA GLY A 272 -20.26 1.51 -7.47
C GLY A 272 -19.56 2.51 -8.40
N GLU A 273 -19.50 2.16 -9.71
CA GLU A 273 -18.75 2.90 -10.74
C GLU A 273 -19.20 4.37 -10.88
N GLU A 274 -20.52 4.64 -10.80
CA GLU A 274 -21.04 6.01 -10.90
C GLU A 274 -20.51 6.92 -9.80
N ALA A 275 -20.39 6.39 -8.57
CA ALA A 275 -19.79 7.12 -7.46
C ALA A 275 -18.27 7.29 -7.63
N GLY A 276 -17.59 6.29 -8.18
CA GLY A 276 -16.18 6.36 -8.54
C GLY A 276 -15.91 7.47 -9.55
N ASP A 277 -16.68 7.52 -10.63
CA ASP A 277 -16.55 8.55 -11.67
C ASP A 277 -16.80 9.96 -11.13
N ALA A 278 -17.84 10.14 -10.32
CA ALA A 278 -18.13 11.42 -9.67
C ALA A 278 -17.00 11.84 -8.70
N PHE A 279 -16.47 10.89 -7.94
CA PHE A 279 -15.29 11.13 -7.11
C PHE A 279 -14.10 11.58 -7.94
N LYS A 280 -13.79 10.87 -9.03
CA LYS A 280 -12.64 11.16 -9.91
C LYS A 280 -12.71 12.59 -10.48
N GLU A 281 -13.88 13.00 -10.96
CA GLU A 281 -14.08 14.35 -11.48
C GLU A 281 -13.77 15.41 -10.40
N LEU A 282 -14.36 15.23 -9.23
CA LEU A 282 -14.18 16.16 -8.10
C LEU A 282 -12.75 16.14 -7.57
N TRP A 283 -12.14 14.95 -7.44
CA TRP A 283 -10.78 14.80 -6.96
C TRP A 283 -9.74 15.40 -7.89
N ASN A 284 -9.87 15.17 -9.21
CA ASN A 284 -8.96 15.75 -10.19
C ASN A 284 -9.12 17.28 -10.32
N ALA A 285 -10.32 17.81 -10.05
CA ALA A 285 -10.51 19.26 -10.04
C ALA A 285 -9.67 19.95 -8.97
N HIS A 286 -9.58 19.41 -7.74
CA HIS A 286 -8.75 20.02 -6.69
C HIS A 286 -7.25 19.89 -6.98
N ILE A 287 -6.80 18.78 -7.58
CA ILE A 287 -5.41 18.67 -8.06
C ILE A 287 -5.13 19.78 -9.06
N GLY A 288 -6.07 20.05 -9.98
CA GLY A 288 -5.98 21.16 -10.93
C GLY A 288 -5.83 22.54 -10.26
N PHE A 289 -6.50 22.77 -9.15
CA PHE A 289 -6.37 24.03 -8.40
C PHE A 289 -4.96 24.19 -7.82
N PHE A 290 -4.33 23.13 -7.31
CA PHE A 290 -2.93 23.22 -6.86
C PHE A 290 -1.97 23.50 -8.02
N VAL A 291 -2.19 22.92 -9.19
CA VAL A 291 -1.42 23.23 -10.41
C VAL A 291 -1.59 24.70 -10.81
N ASP A 292 -2.81 25.23 -10.73
CA ASP A 292 -3.08 26.66 -11.00
C ASP A 292 -2.40 27.57 -9.95
N TYR A 293 -2.34 27.14 -8.69
CA TYR A 293 -1.61 27.85 -7.64
C TYR A 293 -0.11 27.94 -7.94
N VAL A 294 0.50 26.84 -8.38
CA VAL A 294 1.91 26.81 -8.80
C VAL A 294 2.14 27.77 -9.97
N LYS A 295 1.29 27.74 -11.00
CA LYS A 295 1.39 28.63 -12.17
C LYS A 295 1.24 30.11 -11.78
N ALA A 296 0.31 30.43 -10.92
CA ALA A 296 0.10 31.80 -10.43
C ALA A 296 1.31 32.28 -9.62
N THR A 297 1.91 31.40 -8.80
CA THR A 297 3.12 31.70 -8.04
C THR A 297 4.32 31.92 -8.96
N ALA A 298 4.52 31.09 -9.97
CA ALA A 298 5.59 31.27 -10.97
C ALA A 298 5.45 32.60 -11.74
N ALA A 299 4.20 32.97 -12.06
CA ALA A 299 3.89 34.24 -12.71
C ALA A 299 3.92 35.46 -11.77
N LYS A 300 4.07 35.27 -10.46
CA LYS A 300 3.95 36.28 -9.42
C LYS A 300 2.60 37.03 -9.46
N ASP A 301 1.54 36.32 -9.82
CA ASP A 301 0.18 36.84 -9.92
C ASP A 301 -0.56 36.59 -8.59
N GLU A 302 -0.44 37.55 -7.67
CA GLU A 302 -1.06 37.46 -6.34
C GLU A 302 -2.59 37.49 -6.39
N LEU A 303 -3.20 38.11 -7.40
CA LEU A 303 -4.65 38.11 -7.57
C LEU A 303 -5.13 36.72 -7.95
N LYS A 304 -4.41 36.06 -8.86
CA LYS A 304 -4.72 34.70 -9.28
C LYS A 304 -4.47 33.68 -8.17
N ARG A 305 -3.37 33.84 -7.41
CA ARG A 305 -3.10 32.99 -6.21
C ARG A 305 -4.28 33.06 -5.23
N LYS A 306 -4.77 34.27 -4.94
CA LYS A 306 -5.92 34.46 -4.05
C LYS A 306 -7.19 33.82 -4.60
N GLU A 307 -7.49 34.01 -5.89
CA GLU A 307 -8.64 33.34 -6.54
C GLU A 307 -8.58 31.83 -6.41
N VAL A 308 -7.39 31.25 -6.60
CA VAL A 308 -7.22 29.77 -6.49
C VAL A 308 -7.38 29.31 -5.03
N LEU A 309 -6.88 30.04 -4.05
CA LEU A 309 -7.10 29.72 -2.63
C LEU A 309 -8.58 29.77 -2.25
N GLU A 310 -9.36 30.68 -2.83
CA GLU A 310 -10.82 30.72 -2.66
C GLU A 310 -11.48 29.47 -3.26
N LYS A 311 -11.01 28.97 -4.43
CA LYS A 311 -11.49 27.72 -5.03
C LYS A 311 -11.14 26.51 -4.18
N LEU A 312 -9.91 26.42 -3.67
CA LEU A 312 -9.49 25.37 -2.76
C LEU A 312 -10.31 25.39 -1.45
N GLY A 313 -10.67 26.60 -0.97
CA GLY A 313 -11.57 26.75 0.19
C GLY A 313 -12.99 26.22 -0.09
N SER A 314 -13.55 26.51 -1.28
CA SER A 314 -14.91 26.03 -1.65
C SER A 314 -14.93 24.53 -1.96
N TYR A 315 -13.83 23.95 -2.43
CA TYR A 315 -13.73 22.52 -2.69
C TYR A 315 -14.10 21.66 -1.47
N GLY A 316 -13.71 22.11 -0.27
CA GLY A 316 -14.08 21.39 0.97
C GLY A 316 -15.59 21.25 1.15
N THR A 317 -16.37 22.26 0.74
CA THR A 317 -17.83 22.20 0.75
C THR A 317 -18.36 21.22 -0.30
N ASP A 318 -17.82 21.27 -1.53
CA ASP A 318 -18.26 20.38 -2.63
C ASP A 318 -17.95 18.92 -2.33
N PHE A 319 -16.73 18.63 -1.81
CA PHE A 319 -16.34 17.29 -1.41
C PHE A 319 -17.13 16.80 -0.19
N GLY A 320 -17.41 17.70 0.77
CA GLY A 320 -18.26 17.39 1.90
C GLY A 320 -19.69 17.03 1.48
N ALA A 321 -20.26 17.77 0.54
CA ALA A 321 -21.59 17.48 -0.01
C ALA A 321 -21.64 16.14 -0.76
N PHE A 322 -20.57 15.79 -1.50
CA PHE A 322 -20.43 14.49 -2.14
C PHE A 322 -20.44 13.35 -1.10
N LEU A 323 -19.62 13.45 -0.05
CA LEU A 323 -19.55 12.43 1.01
C LEU A 323 -20.85 12.35 1.82
N GLU A 324 -21.47 13.48 2.17
CA GLU A 324 -22.77 13.51 2.87
C GLU A 324 -23.86 12.89 2.01
N GLY A 325 -23.82 13.11 0.69
CA GLY A 325 -24.75 12.47 -0.25
C GLY A 325 -24.62 10.94 -0.27
N ALA A 326 -23.40 10.42 -0.15
CA ALA A 326 -23.12 8.99 -0.15
C ALA A 326 -23.39 8.32 1.22
N ASN A 327 -23.17 9.06 2.32
CA ASN A 327 -23.31 8.55 3.70
C ASN A 327 -23.76 9.66 4.66
N PRO A 328 -25.05 10.05 4.64
CA PRO A 328 -25.55 11.18 5.41
C PRO A 328 -25.59 10.96 6.92
N GLU A 329 -25.50 9.71 7.37
CA GLU A 329 -25.50 9.39 8.81
C GLU A 329 -24.11 9.63 9.45
N GLN A 330 -23.05 9.39 8.69
CA GLN A 330 -21.68 9.43 9.21
C GLN A 330 -20.90 10.68 8.77
N PHE A 331 -21.19 11.21 7.58
CA PHE A 331 -20.50 12.36 7.05
C PHE A 331 -21.40 13.60 7.01
N LYS A 332 -20.87 14.71 7.51
CA LYS A 332 -21.51 16.02 7.40
C LYS A 332 -20.63 16.96 6.61
N THR A 333 -21.20 17.68 5.68
CA THR A 333 -20.49 18.65 4.84
C THR A 333 -19.61 19.59 5.67
N THR A 334 -20.13 20.11 6.78
CA THR A 334 -19.40 21.04 7.67
C THR A 334 -18.18 20.40 8.34
N ASP A 335 -18.26 19.12 8.67
CA ASP A 335 -17.18 18.40 9.35
C ASP A 335 -16.07 18.07 8.35
N ILE A 336 -16.43 17.64 7.14
CA ILE A 336 -15.48 17.40 6.04
C ILE A 336 -14.78 18.70 5.64
N GLU A 337 -15.53 19.80 5.44
CA GLU A 337 -14.95 21.11 5.16
C GLU A 337 -13.94 21.51 6.23
N THR A 338 -14.26 21.28 7.51
CA THR A 338 -13.38 21.58 8.62
C THR A 338 -12.13 20.71 8.62
N ALA A 339 -12.28 19.41 8.34
CA ALA A 339 -11.17 18.46 8.28
C ALA A 339 -10.21 18.71 7.10
N LEU A 340 -10.70 19.20 5.95
CA LEU A 340 -9.88 19.47 4.77
C LEU A 340 -9.10 20.80 4.84
N LYS A 341 -9.52 21.76 5.67
CA LYS A 341 -8.81 23.04 5.83
C LYS A 341 -7.33 22.87 6.24
N PRO A 342 -6.98 22.03 7.23
CA PRO A 342 -5.58 21.75 7.54
C PRO A 342 -4.82 21.11 6.37
N HIS A 343 -5.42 20.18 5.64
CA HIS A 343 -4.79 19.56 4.47
C HIS A 343 -4.36 20.61 3.43
N VAL A 344 -5.28 21.47 3.00
CA VAL A 344 -4.97 22.55 2.06
C VAL A 344 -3.89 23.48 2.62
N ALA A 345 -4.02 23.87 3.89
CA ALA A 345 -3.05 24.77 4.54
C ALA A 345 -1.65 24.16 4.63
N GLN A 346 -1.53 22.87 4.90
CA GLN A 346 -0.25 22.16 5.00
C GLN A 346 0.43 22.02 3.64
N LEU A 347 -0.31 21.66 2.57
CA LEU A 347 0.22 21.59 1.20
C LEU A 347 0.69 22.98 0.72
N ILE A 348 -0.11 24.04 0.95
CA ILE A 348 0.29 25.41 0.63
C ILE A 348 1.51 25.85 1.47
N SER A 349 1.56 25.49 2.75
CA SER A 349 2.71 25.77 3.61
C SER A 349 3.98 25.06 3.12
N ALA A 350 3.88 23.76 2.77
CA ALA A 350 5.00 23.02 2.21
C ALA A 350 5.53 23.70 0.94
N PHE A 351 4.64 24.06 0.03
CA PHE A 351 5.01 24.70 -1.22
C PHE A 351 5.54 26.13 -1.04
N ASP A 352 4.86 26.99 -0.28
CA ASP A 352 5.28 28.39 -0.11
C ASP A 352 6.60 28.50 0.65
N ASN A 353 6.84 27.65 1.66
CA ASN A 353 8.14 27.57 2.34
C ASN A 353 9.24 27.08 1.38
N TYR A 354 8.92 26.12 0.50
CA TYR A 354 9.86 25.67 -0.53
C TYR A 354 10.24 26.81 -1.49
N VAL A 355 9.26 27.56 -2.00
CA VAL A 355 9.48 28.74 -2.87
C VAL A 355 10.31 29.81 -2.18
N ASN A 356 10.11 30.01 -0.87
CA ASN A 356 10.85 30.95 -0.05
C ASN A 356 12.22 30.44 0.43
N MET A 357 12.62 29.20 0.03
CA MET A 357 13.86 28.55 0.44
C MET A 357 13.95 28.27 1.96
N ASP A 358 12.84 28.21 2.67
CA ASP A 358 12.75 27.72 4.06
C ASP A 358 12.48 26.21 4.02
N TYR A 359 13.46 25.47 3.51
CA TYR A 359 13.32 24.06 3.18
C TYR A 359 13.02 23.19 4.41
N ALA A 360 13.61 23.51 5.55
CA ALA A 360 13.32 22.80 6.80
C ALA A 360 11.81 22.84 7.15
N LYS A 361 11.16 24.01 6.98
CA LYS A 361 9.72 24.12 7.17
C LYS A 361 8.92 23.49 6.05
N ALA A 362 9.41 23.54 4.81
CA ALA A 362 8.76 22.89 3.69
C ALA A 362 8.59 21.40 3.96
N TYR A 363 9.68 20.70 4.32
CA TYR A 363 9.65 19.27 4.63
C TYR A 363 8.90 18.94 5.93
N SER A 364 8.94 19.82 6.94
CA SER A 364 8.09 19.64 8.13
C SER A 364 6.61 19.70 7.79
N SER A 365 6.19 20.68 6.94
CA SER A 365 4.80 20.80 6.52
C SER A 365 4.35 19.64 5.61
N GLU A 366 5.25 19.10 4.78
CA GLU A 366 5.02 17.90 3.96
C GLU A 366 4.75 16.69 4.83
N ARG A 367 5.58 16.42 5.83
CA ARG A 367 5.38 15.32 6.80
C ARG A 367 4.09 15.50 7.62
N GLU A 368 3.76 16.74 8.00
CA GLU A 368 2.49 17.04 8.65
C GLU A 368 1.29 16.77 7.74
N ALA A 369 1.38 17.09 6.44
CA ALA A 369 0.35 16.80 5.45
C ALA A 369 0.18 15.28 5.24
N TYR A 370 1.29 14.55 5.15
CA TYR A 370 1.29 13.08 5.07
C TYR A 370 0.55 12.45 6.25
N ALA A 371 0.94 12.81 7.47
CA ALA A 371 0.32 12.30 8.70
C ALA A 371 -1.16 12.70 8.83
N HIS A 372 -1.52 13.93 8.40
CA HIS A 372 -2.91 14.39 8.41
C HIS A 372 -3.79 13.55 7.49
N MET A 373 -3.28 13.18 6.33
CA MET A 373 -4.04 12.38 5.36
C MET A 373 -4.23 10.93 5.82
N MET A 374 -3.32 10.35 6.60
CA MET A 374 -3.58 9.10 7.33
C MET A 374 -4.80 9.22 8.25
N HIS A 375 -4.87 10.28 9.06
CA HIS A 375 -6.04 10.48 9.93
C HIS A 375 -7.34 10.74 9.15
N THR A 376 -7.23 11.32 7.97
CA THR A 376 -8.38 11.47 7.06
C THR A 376 -8.86 10.11 6.56
N GLY A 377 -7.95 9.20 6.22
CA GLY A 377 -8.25 7.81 5.88
C GLY A 377 -8.96 7.07 7.01
N ASP A 378 -8.45 7.16 8.23
CA ASP A 378 -9.09 6.67 9.45
C ASP A 378 -10.56 7.09 9.57
N TYR A 379 -10.81 8.39 9.37
CA TYR A 379 -12.15 8.98 9.48
C TYR A 379 -13.09 8.45 8.38
N LEU A 380 -12.62 8.42 7.14
CA LEU A 380 -13.42 7.92 6.01
C LEU A 380 -13.70 6.41 6.15
N ALA A 381 -12.68 5.62 6.48
CA ALA A 381 -12.85 4.19 6.73
C ALA A 381 -13.86 3.92 7.84
N GLY A 382 -13.78 4.68 8.94
CA GLY A 382 -14.72 4.57 10.05
C GLY A 382 -16.17 4.83 9.66
N GLY A 383 -16.43 5.88 8.87
CA GLY A 383 -17.76 6.19 8.36
C GLY A 383 -18.29 5.13 7.39
N ILE A 384 -17.42 4.59 6.51
CA ILE A 384 -17.78 3.52 5.57
C ILE A 384 -18.14 2.24 6.33
N VAL A 385 -17.30 1.82 7.29
CA VAL A 385 -17.56 0.62 8.09
C VAL A 385 -18.84 0.78 8.90
N ALA A 386 -19.10 1.97 9.45
CA ALA A 386 -20.35 2.23 10.18
C ALA A 386 -21.59 2.12 9.28
N GLN A 387 -21.50 2.51 8.00
CA GLN A 387 -22.58 2.41 7.02
C GLN A 387 -22.84 0.96 6.57
N PHE A 388 -21.80 0.18 6.41
CA PHE A 388 -21.87 -1.16 5.83
C PHE A 388 -21.44 -2.25 6.83
N GLN A 389 -21.94 -2.19 8.06
CA GLN A 389 -21.59 -3.12 9.13
C GLN A 389 -21.59 -4.59 8.67
N ASP A 390 -22.60 -5.00 7.90
CA ASP A 390 -22.73 -6.38 7.41
C ASP A 390 -21.58 -6.81 6.47
N LYS A 391 -20.95 -5.87 5.76
CA LYS A 391 -19.80 -6.16 4.90
C LYS A 391 -18.50 -6.32 5.70
N PHE A 392 -18.44 -5.74 6.90
CA PHE A 392 -17.24 -5.67 7.72
C PHE A 392 -17.33 -6.48 9.02
N HIS A 393 -18.49 -7.07 9.33
CA HIS A 393 -18.53 -8.04 10.42
C HIS A 393 -17.65 -9.23 10.07
N ASP A 394 -16.71 -9.58 10.95
CA ASP A 394 -16.19 -10.91 10.96
C ASP A 394 -17.37 -11.84 11.21
N SER A 395 -17.84 -12.48 10.17
CA SER A 395 -18.74 -13.60 10.35
C SER A 395 -17.95 -14.60 11.19
N ALA A 396 -18.18 -14.62 12.49
CA ALA A 396 -17.58 -15.59 13.41
C ALA A 396 -17.95 -17.05 13.03
N THR A 397 -18.54 -17.21 11.87
CA THR A 397 -18.90 -18.48 11.21
C THR A 397 -18.44 -18.57 9.76
N MET A 398 -17.73 -17.56 9.20
CA MET A 398 -17.17 -17.63 7.85
C MET A 398 -15.76 -17.02 7.88
N ASP A 399 -14.82 -17.93 7.75
CA ASP A 399 -13.47 -17.84 7.25
C ASP A 399 -12.35 -18.00 8.27
N ALA A 400 -12.19 -19.24 8.71
CA ALA A 400 -10.86 -19.83 8.68
C ALA A 400 -10.29 -19.59 7.27
N PRO A 401 -8.95 -19.31 7.12
CA PRO A 401 -8.36 -19.06 5.81
C PRO A 401 -8.89 -20.10 4.84
N LYS A 402 -9.46 -19.65 3.70
CA LYS A 402 -10.11 -20.58 2.78
C LYS A 402 -9.06 -21.60 2.37
N LYS A 403 -9.26 -22.82 2.82
CA LYS A 403 -8.35 -23.92 2.63
C LYS A 403 -8.95 -24.88 1.62
N ILE A 404 -8.24 -25.07 0.54
CA ILE A 404 -8.59 -26.08 -0.45
C ILE A 404 -7.59 -27.22 -0.35
N TRP A 405 -8.10 -28.43 -0.22
CA TRP A 405 -7.28 -29.63 -0.23
C TRP A 405 -7.69 -30.53 -1.40
N LEU A 406 -6.69 -31.03 -2.10
CA LEU A 406 -6.85 -32.00 -3.19
C LEU A 406 -5.66 -32.96 -3.21
N LYS A 407 -5.80 -34.10 -3.89
CA LYS A 407 -4.77 -35.12 -3.96
C LYS A 407 -4.67 -35.67 -5.37
N ILE A 408 -3.44 -35.89 -5.83
CA ILE A 408 -3.19 -36.52 -7.11
C ILE A 408 -3.82 -37.91 -7.16
N GLY A 409 -4.58 -38.17 -8.22
CA GLY A 409 -5.28 -39.47 -8.42
C GLY A 409 -6.51 -39.68 -7.56
N SER A 410 -6.92 -38.70 -6.74
CA SER A 410 -8.14 -38.77 -5.93
C SER A 410 -9.20 -37.81 -6.50
N SER A 411 -10.45 -38.23 -6.52
CA SER A 411 -11.58 -37.37 -6.85
C SER A 411 -12.06 -36.51 -5.67
N GLU A 412 -11.53 -36.71 -4.46
CA GLU A 412 -11.88 -35.86 -3.33
C GLU A 412 -11.29 -34.45 -3.48
N PHE A 413 -12.15 -33.46 -3.34
CA PHE A 413 -11.85 -32.04 -3.30
C PHE A 413 -12.46 -31.42 -2.04
N LYS A 414 -11.69 -30.77 -1.20
CA LYS A 414 -12.19 -30.21 0.06
C LYS A 414 -12.03 -28.69 0.08
N VAL A 415 -13.08 -28.00 0.43
CA VAL A 415 -13.07 -26.57 0.73
C VAL A 415 -13.47 -26.40 2.18
N ASN A 416 -12.56 -25.94 3.04
CA ASN A 416 -12.77 -25.80 4.50
C ASN A 416 -13.39 -27.07 5.11
N ASP A 417 -12.80 -28.24 4.83
CA ASP A 417 -13.24 -29.57 5.28
C ASP A 417 -14.57 -30.08 4.69
N GLN A 418 -15.28 -29.29 3.88
CA GLN A 418 -16.43 -29.77 3.10
C GLN A 418 -15.93 -30.54 1.88
N VAL A 419 -16.32 -31.82 1.81
CA VAL A 419 -15.89 -32.75 0.74
C VAL A 419 -16.84 -32.63 -0.45
N THR A 420 -16.26 -32.38 -1.64
CA THR A 420 -16.94 -32.48 -2.95
C THR A 420 -16.20 -33.52 -3.79
N LEU A 421 -16.92 -34.28 -4.59
CA LEU A 421 -16.30 -35.22 -5.52
C LEU A 421 -16.14 -34.57 -6.89
N MET A 422 -14.90 -34.50 -7.36
CA MET A 422 -14.59 -34.13 -8.73
C MET A 422 -14.96 -35.26 -9.69
N ASP A 423 -15.38 -34.92 -10.87
CA ASP A 423 -15.70 -35.86 -11.93
C ASP A 423 -14.45 -36.40 -12.67
N THR A 424 -13.29 -35.75 -12.46
CA THR A 424 -11.98 -36.23 -12.89
C THR A 424 -10.91 -35.84 -11.85
N ALA A 425 -9.96 -36.74 -11.61
CA ALA A 425 -8.95 -36.54 -10.58
C ALA A 425 -7.78 -35.65 -11.09
N PRO A 426 -7.15 -34.85 -10.22
CA PRO A 426 -5.88 -34.19 -10.52
C PRO A 426 -4.79 -35.20 -10.92
N PHE A 427 -3.92 -34.80 -11.80
CA PHE A 427 -2.83 -35.66 -12.29
C PHE A 427 -1.53 -34.89 -12.51
N MET A 428 -0.43 -35.63 -12.59
CA MET A 428 0.87 -35.09 -12.96
C MET A 428 1.14 -35.33 -14.44
N TRP A 429 1.56 -34.30 -15.16
CA TRP A 429 2.04 -34.39 -16.52
C TRP A 429 3.15 -33.33 -16.76
N GLU A 430 4.25 -33.75 -17.36
CA GLU A 430 5.40 -32.90 -17.64
C GLU A 430 5.84 -32.04 -16.45
N ASN A 431 5.91 -32.68 -15.27
CA ASN A 431 6.28 -32.06 -14.00
C ASN A 431 5.32 -30.95 -13.49
N ASN A 432 4.13 -30.84 -14.07
CA ASN A 432 3.08 -29.94 -13.64
C ASN A 432 1.91 -30.73 -13.03
N THR A 433 1.30 -30.16 -12.00
CA THR A 433 0.03 -30.66 -11.46
C THR A 433 -1.12 -30.04 -12.22
N TYR A 434 -1.97 -30.88 -12.80
CA TYR A 434 -3.17 -30.49 -13.51
C TYR A 434 -4.40 -30.74 -12.67
N VAL A 435 -5.32 -29.79 -12.68
CA VAL A 435 -6.59 -29.87 -11.96
C VAL A 435 -7.76 -29.46 -12.85
N PRO A 436 -8.96 -30.02 -12.66
CA PRO A 436 -10.14 -29.60 -13.39
C PRO A 436 -10.45 -28.13 -13.12
N LEU A 437 -10.43 -27.31 -14.15
CA LEU A 437 -10.56 -25.85 -14.05
C LEU A 437 -11.81 -25.43 -13.26
N ARG A 438 -12.94 -26.05 -13.53
CA ARG A 438 -14.21 -25.71 -12.86
C ARG A 438 -14.15 -25.90 -11.35
N PHE A 439 -13.67 -27.05 -10.87
CA PHE A 439 -13.59 -27.33 -9.43
C PHE A 439 -12.62 -26.39 -8.73
N LEU A 440 -11.48 -26.10 -9.37
CA LEU A 440 -10.53 -25.13 -8.85
C LEU A 440 -11.18 -23.74 -8.76
N ALA A 441 -11.78 -23.27 -9.85
CA ALA A 441 -12.37 -21.94 -9.92
C ALA A 441 -13.54 -21.76 -8.92
N GLU A 442 -14.47 -22.70 -8.87
CA GLU A 442 -15.57 -22.68 -7.90
C GLU A 442 -15.03 -22.78 -6.46
N GLY A 443 -14.01 -23.60 -6.23
CA GLY A 443 -13.33 -23.72 -4.95
C GLY A 443 -12.72 -22.41 -4.46
N ILE A 444 -12.15 -21.62 -5.36
CA ILE A 444 -11.60 -20.30 -5.03
C ILE A 444 -12.67 -19.18 -5.01
N GLY A 445 -13.93 -19.50 -5.38
CA GLY A 445 -15.03 -18.53 -5.40
C GLY A 445 -15.16 -17.73 -6.70
N ALA A 446 -14.62 -18.27 -7.81
CA ALA A 446 -14.73 -17.69 -9.14
C ALA A 446 -15.84 -18.34 -9.97
N GLU A 447 -16.38 -17.60 -10.92
CA GLU A 447 -17.36 -18.11 -11.89
C GLU A 447 -16.66 -18.62 -13.16
N VAL A 448 -17.14 -19.74 -13.71
CA VAL A 448 -16.58 -20.34 -14.94
C VAL A 448 -17.64 -20.43 -16.02
N THR A 449 -17.32 -19.92 -17.20
CA THR A 449 -18.10 -20.11 -18.42
C THR A 449 -17.26 -20.82 -19.48
N TRP A 450 -17.91 -21.61 -20.36
CA TRP A 450 -17.26 -22.41 -21.37
C TRP A 450 -17.95 -22.28 -22.73
N ASP A 451 -17.17 -22.04 -23.78
CA ASP A 451 -17.62 -22.13 -25.16
C ASP A 451 -17.02 -23.36 -25.86
N GLN A 452 -17.89 -24.29 -26.21
CA GLN A 452 -17.52 -25.54 -26.88
C GLN A 452 -17.02 -25.30 -28.32
N ALA A 453 -17.50 -24.25 -29.00
CA ALA A 453 -17.16 -24.03 -30.40
C ALA A 453 -15.72 -23.48 -30.54
N THR A 454 -15.32 -22.62 -29.62
CA THR A 454 -13.97 -22.01 -29.59
C THR A 454 -13.02 -22.70 -28.62
N GLN A 455 -13.49 -23.70 -27.87
CA GLN A 455 -12.77 -24.38 -26.78
C GLN A 455 -12.12 -23.39 -25.80
N THR A 456 -12.89 -22.35 -25.44
CA THR A 456 -12.47 -21.26 -24.57
C THR A 456 -13.17 -21.33 -23.22
N ALA A 457 -12.42 -21.18 -22.16
CA ALA A 457 -12.93 -21.01 -20.80
C ALA A 457 -12.67 -19.60 -20.30
N TRP A 458 -13.67 -18.99 -19.69
CA TRP A 458 -13.53 -17.73 -18.96
C TRP A 458 -13.73 -17.99 -17.48
N VAL A 459 -12.82 -17.48 -16.66
CA VAL A 459 -12.89 -17.52 -15.19
C VAL A 459 -12.97 -16.07 -14.70
N LYS A 460 -14.07 -15.73 -14.03
CA LYS A 460 -14.26 -14.41 -13.43
C LYS A 460 -14.03 -14.51 -11.92
N SER A 461 -13.02 -13.80 -11.42
CA SER A 461 -12.65 -13.74 -10.01
C SER A 461 -12.54 -12.28 -9.57
N GLY A 462 -13.53 -11.78 -8.83
CA GLY A 462 -13.62 -10.36 -8.51
C GLY A 462 -13.75 -9.49 -9.78
N THR A 463 -12.82 -8.59 -9.98
CA THR A 463 -12.73 -7.71 -11.16
C THR A 463 -11.99 -8.37 -12.33
N ASP A 464 -11.28 -9.48 -12.09
CA ASP A 464 -10.43 -10.10 -13.10
C ASP A 464 -11.19 -11.14 -13.93
N THR A 465 -10.91 -11.11 -15.22
CA THR A 465 -11.36 -12.11 -16.19
C THR A 465 -10.14 -12.80 -16.79
N LEU A 466 -10.02 -14.09 -16.52
CA LEU A 466 -8.99 -14.95 -17.11
C LEU A 466 -9.60 -15.73 -18.27
N THR A 467 -8.94 -15.71 -19.42
CA THR A 467 -9.38 -16.44 -20.61
C THR A 467 -8.37 -17.52 -20.96
N PHE A 468 -8.82 -18.74 -21.08
CA PHE A 468 -8.01 -19.92 -21.40
C PHE A 468 -8.48 -20.58 -22.71
N TRP A 469 -7.55 -21.03 -23.50
CA TRP A 469 -7.81 -21.83 -24.71
C TRP A 469 -7.14 -23.19 -24.58
N VAL A 470 -7.85 -24.24 -24.92
CA VAL A 470 -7.28 -25.59 -24.96
C VAL A 470 -6.11 -25.66 -25.93
N ASP A 471 -5.09 -26.44 -25.61
CA ASP A 471 -3.84 -26.62 -26.37
C ASP A 471 -2.96 -25.36 -26.46
N ASN A 472 -3.23 -24.31 -25.64
CA ASN A 472 -2.38 -23.13 -25.56
C ASN A 472 -1.63 -23.10 -24.20
N ASP A 473 -0.39 -22.63 -24.26
CA ASP A 473 0.51 -22.45 -23.12
C ASP A 473 0.50 -21.00 -22.58
N TYR A 474 -0.48 -20.22 -23.01
CA TYR A 474 -0.75 -18.87 -22.55
C TYR A 474 -2.24 -18.70 -22.20
N MET A 475 -2.52 -17.64 -21.46
CA MET A 475 -3.86 -17.16 -21.18
C MET A 475 -3.92 -15.63 -21.34
N GLU A 476 -5.09 -15.07 -21.23
CA GLU A 476 -5.26 -13.62 -21.07
C GLU A 476 -5.82 -13.30 -19.67
N VAL A 477 -5.30 -12.24 -19.07
CA VAL A 477 -5.82 -11.60 -17.86
C VAL A 477 -6.29 -10.21 -18.25
N ASN A 478 -7.59 -9.97 -18.19
CA ASN A 478 -8.20 -8.69 -18.61
C ASN A 478 -7.79 -8.26 -20.02
N GLY A 479 -7.67 -9.23 -20.94
CA GLY A 479 -7.25 -9.02 -22.33
C GLY A 479 -5.74 -8.89 -22.55
N MET A 480 -4.92 -9.01 -21.50
CA MET A 480 -3.47 -9.02 -21.61
C MET A 480 -2.93 -10.45 -21.58
N ARG A 481 -2.12 -10.79 -22.58
CA ARG A 481 -1.51 -12.12 -22.70
C ARG A 481 -0.49 -12.37 -21.59
N LYS A 482 -0.59 -13.55 -20.97
CA LYS A 482 0.39 -14.09 -20.01
C LYS A 482 0.72 -15.55 -20.38
N GLU A 483 2.03 -15.88 -20.35
CA GLU A 483 2.51 -17.24 -20.54
C GLU A 483 2.22 -18.07 -19.28
N ILE A 484 1.68 -19.27 -19.47
CA ILE A 484 1.36 -20.22 -18.37
C ILE A 484 2.56 -21.16 -18.11
N GLY A 485 3.42 -21.34 -19.10
CA GLY A 485 4.57 -22.26 -19.04
C GLY A 485 4.20 -23.74 -19.19
N ALA A 486 2.92 -24.07 -19.40
CA ALA A 486 2.42 -25.41 -19.69
C ALA A 486 1.03 -25.29 -20.33
N SER A 487 0.75 -26.14 -21.33
CA SER A 487 -0.52 -26.04 -22.09
C SER A 487 -1.73 -26.42 -21.27
N VAL A 488 -2.83 -25.68 -21.45
CA VAL A 488 -4.16 -26.07 -20.99
C VAL A 488 -4.63 -27.28 -21.80
N VAL A 489 -5.08 -28.33 -21.16
CA VAL A 489 -5.44 -29.58 -21.85
C VAL A 489 -6.89 -30.01 -21.62
N LEU A 490 -7.47 -30.68 -22.61
CA LEU A 490 -8.76 -31.32 -22.46
C LEU A 490 -8.54 -32.79 -22.13
N ARG A 491 -9.00 -33.24 -20.94
CA ARG A 491 -8.92 -34.65 -20.52
C ARG A 491 -10.24 -35.07 -19.92
N ASP A 492 -10.74 -36.26 -20.35
CA ASP A 492 -12.02 -36.80 -19.89
C ASP A 492 -13.20 -35.83 -20.07
N GLY A 493 -13.14 -35.01 -21.13
CA GLY A 493 -14.13 -33.97 -21.43
C GLY A 493 -14.09 -32.76 -20.48
N ARG A 494 -13.01 -32.59 -19.73
CA ARG A 494 -12.81 -31.47 -18.81
C ARG A 494 -11.54 -30.68 -19.14
N THR A 495 -11.64 -29.37 -19.08
CA THR A 495 -10.49 -28.47 -19.19
C THR A 495 -9.65 -28.63 -17.93
N GLN A 496 -8.38 -28.94 -18.11
CA GLN A 496 -7.40 -29.14 -17.06
C GLN A 496 -6.35 -28.03 -17.17
N VAL A 497 -5.99 -27.43 -16.05
CA VAL A 497 -5.08 -26.28 -16.00
C VAL A 497 -3.92 -26.56 -15.03
N PRO A 498 -2.72 -26.00 -15.32
CA PRO A 498 -1.59 -26.08 -14.40
C PRO A 498 -1.90 -25.33 -13.10
N LEU A 499 -1.97 -26.08 -11.98
CA LEU A 499 -2.47 -25.59 -10.71
C LEU A 499 -1.68 -24.39 -10.18
N ARG A 500 -0.37 -24.52 -10.08
CA ARG A 500 0.50 -23.54 -9.40
C ARG A 500 0.38 -22.17 -10.01
N PHE A 501 0.50 -22.08 -11.32
CA PHE A 501 0.47 -20.80 -12.01
C PHE A 501 -0.83 -20.03 -11.75
N ILE A 502 -1.98 -20.73 -11.84
CA ILE A 502 -3.29 -20.08 -11.69
C ILE A 502 -3.55 -19.68 -10.25
N THR A 503 -3.14 -20.50 -9.30
CA THR A 503 -3.35 -20.20 -7.88
C THR A 503 -2.44 -19.07 -7.41
N GLU A 504 -1.17 -19.07 -7.81
CA GLU A 504 -0.24 -17.97 -7.51
C GLU A 504 -0.68 -16.66 -8.16
N LEU A 505 -1.16 -16.70 -9.42
CA LEU A 505 -1.71 -15.53 -10.10
C LEU A 505 -2.93 -14.92 -9.38
N LEU A 506 -3.74 -15.75 -8.72
CA LEU A 506 -4.91 -15.31 -7.94
C LEU A 506 -4.60 -15.11 -6.44
N GLY A 507 -3.33 -15.06 -6.07
CA GLY A 507 -2.88 -14.79 -4.70
C GLY A 507 -3.09 -15.95 -3.72
N TRP A 508 -3.04 -17.21 -4.20
CA TRP A 508 -3.13 -18.38 -3.35
C TRP A 508 -1.75 -18.99 -3.11
N ASN A 509 -1.47 -19.35 -1.86
CA ASN A 509 -0.29 -20.12 -1.50
C ASN A 509 -0.52 -21.62 -1.78
N VAL A 510 0.48 -22.26 -2.39
CA VAL A 510 0.43 -23.69 -2.74
C VAL A 510 1.44 -24.46 -1.89
N ALA A 511 0.96 -25.34 -1.02
CA ALA A 511 1.78 -26.26 -0.24
C ALA A 511 1.61 -27.69 -0.79
N TRP A 512 2.74 -28.32 -1.16
CA TRP A 512 2.82 -29.69 -1.62
C TRP A 512 3.27 -30.61 -0.49
N ASN A 513 2.57 -31.76 -0.32
CA ASN A 513 2.98 -32.80 0.59
C ASN A 513 3.45 -34.04 -0.19
N GLU A 514 4.75 -34.27 -0.19
CA GLU A 514 5.36 -35.39 -0.91
C GLU A 514 4.97 -36.78 -0.34
N ALA A 515 4.64 -36.86 0.95
CA ALA A 515 4.38 -38.11 1.62
C ALA A 515 3.10 -38.82 1.11
N ASP A 516 2.09 -38.04 0.74
CA ASP A 516 0.80 -38.57 0.30
C ASP A 516 0.30 -37.99 -1.01
N TRP A 517 1.11 -37.12 -1.67
CA TRP A 517 0.80 -36.50 -2.94
C TRP A 517 -0.42 -35.56 -2.85
N SER A 518 -0.65 -34.96 -1.69
CA SER A 518 -1.70 -33.98 -1.49
C SER A 518 -1.20 -32.56 -1.68
N ILE A 519 -2.13 -31.67 -2.02
CA ILE A 519 -1.91 -30.26 -2.24
C ILE A 519 -2.88 -29.49 -1.34
N THR A 520 -2.36 -28.51 -0.64
CA THR A 520 -3.15 -27.57 0.14
C THR A 520 -2.96 -26.18 -0.45
N LEU A 521 -4.06 -25.57 -0.85
CA LEU A 521 -4.11 -24.15 -1.22
C LEU A 521 -4.65 -23.38 -0.03
N THR A 522 -4.00 -22.30 0.30
CA THR A 522 -4.47 -21.37 1.33
C THR A 522 -4.45 -19.96 0.75
N LYS A 523 -5.55 -19.25 0.90
CA LYS A 523 -5.57 -17.81 0.68
C LYS A 523 -5.62 -17.18 2.05
N ALA A 524 -4.57 -16.40 2.39
CA ALA A 524 -4.69 -15.44 3.47
C ALA A 524 -5.86 -14.51 3.08
N MET A 525 -6.79 -14.26 3.99
CA MET A 525 -7.75 -13.19 3.80
C MET A 525 -6.91 -11.92 3.62
N ASN A 526 -7.05 -11.25 2.48
CA ASN A 526 -6.37 -10.02 2.06
C ASN A 526 -5.10 -10.15 1.21
N ASP A 527 -5.14 -10.97 0.17
CA ASP A 527 -4.31 -10.71 -0.99
C ASP A 527 -5.22 -10.30 -2.18
N ASN A 528 -5.74 -9.06 -2.13
CA ASN A 528 -6.11 -8.37 -3.36
C ASN A 528 -4.82 -7.91 -4.04
N HIS A 529 -4.02 -8.85 -4.52
CA HIS A 529 -2.97 -8.54 -5.47
C HIS A 529 -3.64 -8.16 -6.79
N GLN A 530 -3.65 -6.84 -7.03
CA GLN A 530 -3.79 -6.33 -8.39
C GLN A 530 -2.52 -6.67 -9.15
N HIS A 531 -2.68 -7.44 -10.21
CA HIS A 531 -1.64 -7.69 -11.22
C HIS A 531 -1.65 -6.57 -12.26
#